data_a9bca571cf6d6f67356f47f1ae0d1562
#
_entry.id   a9bca571cf6d6f67356f47f1ae0d1562
#
_cell.length_a   1.000
_cell.length_b   1.000
_cell.length_c   1.000
_cell.angle_alpha   90.00
_cell.angle_beta   90.00
_cell.angle_gamma   90.00
#
_symmetry.space_group_name_H-M   'P 1'
#
loop_
_entity.id
_entity.type
_entity.pdbx_description
1 polymer ?
#
loop_
_entity_poly.entity_id
_entity_poly.type
_entity_poly.pdbx_seq_one_letter_code
_entity_poly.pdbx_strand_id
1 'polypeptide(L)'
;MKDFSNFLGLGIAGNFALHLDQAGEAEDFKDIITEDEAAPKGMFPFYLPCKTESASKRPRPILSTYPLSSQKIQLPREQVNVQAEPEVGLVCDIEYKDGLIAKITPTHFGAYNDCSIREAGREKISDKKNWGQNSKGIAQQLLDIDKFTQGGIMDAYAICSFLRRDGKLHAYGEDVELNGYSYFYEKLTDWIINQINTQKDFGPLEDIKSYIKACNY
;
A
#
# COMPACT_ATOMS: atom_id res chain seq x y z
N MET A 1 8.74 14.87 10.44
CA MET A 1 8.23 13.87 9.49
C MET A 1 8.67 14.28 8.09
N LYS A 2 9.17 13.36 7.29
CA LYS A 2 9.47 13.60 5.86
C LYS A 2 8.15 13.97 5.15
N ASP A 3 8.19 14.96 4.26
CA ASP A 3 7.02 15.34 3.47
C ASP A 3 6.89 14.40 2.26
N PHE A 4 5.80 13.66 2.20
CA PHE A 4 5.47 12.74 1.10
C PHE A 4 4.37 13.27 0.19
N SER A 5 4.02 14.56 0.29
CA SER A 5 2.92 15.15 -0.51
C SER A 5 3.15 15.08 -2.02
N ASN A 6 4.41 14.91 -2.45
CA ASN A 6 4.78 14.74 -3.86
C ASN A 6 5.10 13.28 -4.24
N PHE A 7 4.86 12.32 -3.33
CA PHE A 7 5.13 10.91 -3.60
C PHE A 7 3.85 10.20 -4.05
N LEU A 8 3.99 9.33 -5.01
CA LEU A 8 2.93 8.40 -5.41
C LEU A 8 2.72 7.36 -4.30
N GLY A 9 1.49 7.16 -3.86
CA GLY A 9 1.14 6.19 -2.84
C GLY A 9 0.46 4.97 -3.45
N LEU A 10 1.13 3.81 -3.41
CA LEU A 10 0.62 2.53 -3.92
C LEU A 10 0.63 1.48 -2.81
N GLY A 11 -0.39 0.64 -2.79
CA GLY A 11 -0.48 -0.52 -1.93
C GLY A 11 -0.46 -1.82 -2.72
N ILE A 12 -0.09 -2.90 -2.04
CA ILE A 12 -0.04 -4.26 -2.58
C ILE A 12 -1.08 -5.09 -1.85
N ALA A 13 -2.00 -5.68 -2.60
CA ALA A 13 -3.02 -6.56 -2.05
C ALA A 13 -2.55 -8.02 -2.07
N GLY A 14 -2.70 -8.71 -0.94
CA GLY A 14 -2.48 -10.15 -0.85
C GLY A 14 -1.01 -10.58 -0.77
N ASN A 15 -0.09 -9.73 -0.30
CA ASN A 15 1.28 -10.12 0.00
C ASN A 15 1.42 -10.45 1.49
N PHE A 16 1.06 -11.67 1.87
CA PHE A 16 1.07 -12.10 3.28
C PHE A 16 2.30 -12.95 3.61
N ALA A 17 2.79 -12.82 4.83
CA ALA A 17 3.95 -13.57 5.29
C ALA A 17 3.66 -15.07 5.50
N LEU A 18 2.46 -15.46 5.93
CA LEU A 18 2.17 -16.86 6.28
C LEU A 18 0.74 -17.35 6.03
N HIS A 19 -0.31 -16.51 5.94
CA HIS A 19 -1.70 -16.97 5.83
C HIS A 19 -2.60 -16.05 5.00
N LEU A 20 -3.11 -16.58 3.89
CA LEU A 20 -4.12 -15.95 3.02
C LEU A 20 -5.52 -15.82 3.67
N ASP A 21 -5.80 -16.63 4.70
CA ASP A 21 -7.18 -16.78 5.22
C ASP A 21 -7.60 -15.69 6.23
N GLN A 22 -6.67 -14.87 6.73
CA GLN A 22 -6.97 -13.96 7.84
C GLN A 22 -7.51 -12.58 7.43
N ALA A 23 -7.32 -12.14 6.18
CA ALA A 23 -7.65 -10.78 5.78
C ALA A 23 -9.12 -10.53 5.45
N GLY A 24 -9.94 -11.57 5.30
CA GLY A 24 -11.36 -11.43 4.91
C GLY A 24 -11.56 -10.84 3.50
N GLU A 25 -10.51 -10.74 2.70
CA GLU A 25 -10.51 -10.16 1.35
C GLU A 25 -10.59 -11.22 0.25
N ALA A 26 -10.60 -12.51 0.60
CA ALA A 26 -10.60 -13.61 -0.37
C ALA A 26 -11.75 -13.50 -1.41
N GLU A 27 -12.89 -12.95 -1.01
CA GLU A 27 -14.05 -12.79 -1.89
C GLU A 27 -13.86 -11.67 -2.93
N ASP A 28 -13.16 -10.59 -2.60
CA ASP A 28 -12.86 -9.49 -3.53
C ASP A 28 -11.92 -9.96 -4.67
N PHE A 29 -11.12 -10.99 -4.42
CA PHE A 29 -10.10 -11.49 -5.35
C PHE A 29 -10.40 -12.85 -5.97
N LYS A 30 -11.59 -13.40 -5.81
CA LYS A 30 -11.96 -14.75 -6.30
C LYS A 30 -11.78 -14.94 -7.81
N ASP A 31 -11.94 -13.86 -8.58
CA ASP A 31 -11.80 -13.87 -10.04
C ASP A 31 -10.39 -13.50 -10.52
N ILE A 32 -9.46 -13.22 -9.58
CA ILE A 32 -8.07 -12.91 -9.91
C ILE A 32 -7.23 -14.16 -9.78
N ILE A 33 -6.89 -14.71 -10.94
CA ILE A 33 -6.02 -15.90 -11.06
C ILE A 33 -4.58 -15.42 -11.18
N THR A 34 -3.70 -15.89 -10.30
CA THR A 34 -2.25 -15.68 -10.36
C THR A 34 -1.57 -16.98 -10.76
N GLU A 35 -0.53 -16.91 -11.60
CA GLU A 35 0.26 -18.08 -12.00
C GLU A 35 0.98 -18.74 -10.82
N ASP A 36 1.46 -17.93 -9.87
CA ASP A 36 2.00 -18.36 -8.58
C ASP A 36 0.95 -18.06 -7.50
N GLU A 37 0.47 -19.07 -6.80
CA GLU A 37 -0.51 -18.92 -5.71
C GLU A 37 -0.01 -18.02 -4.57
N ALA A 38 1.31 -17.99 -4.36
CA ALA A 38 1.97 -17.14 -3.38
C ALA A 38 2.15 -15.70 -3.86
N ALA A 39 1.84 -15.39 -5.13
CA ALA A 39 1.96 -14.03 -5.64
C ALA A 39 0.90 -13.11 -5.05
N PRO A 40 1.24 -11.83 -4.82
CA PRO A 40 0.24 -10.83 -4.47
C PRO A 40 -0.86 -10.75 -5.55
N LYS A 41 -2.05 -10.39 -5.15
CA LYS A 41 -3.23 -10.37 -6.04
C LYS A 41 -3.27 -9.16 -6.97
N GLY A 42 -2.62 -8.06 -6.61
CA GLY A 42 -2.53 -6.87 -7.42
C GLY A 42 -2.08 -5.65 -6.64
N MET A 43 -2.05 -4.52 -7.33
CA MET A 43 -1.71 -3.22 -6.75
C MET A 43 -2.88 -2.26 -6.85
N PHE A 44 -2.92 -1.30 -5.94
CA PHE A 44 -3.92 -0.24 -5.93
C PHE A 44 -3.29 1.11 -5.56
N PRO A 45 -3.76 2.23 -6.12
CA PRO A 45 -3.35 3.55 -5.67
C PRO A 45 -4.14 3.93 -4.41
N PHE A 46 -3.46 4.49 -3.41
CA PHE A 46 -4.12 5.15 -2.29
C PHE A 46 -3.85 6.66 -2.26
N TYR A 47 -2.85 7.14 -3.01
CA TYR A 47 -2.55 8.57 -3.14
C TYR A 47 -1.92 8.88 -4.51
N LEU A 48 -2.53 9.83 -5.23
CA LEU A 48 -2.10 10.32 -6.53
C LEU A 48 -1.95 11.85 -6.48
N PRO A 49 -0.77 12.40 -6.18
CA PRO A 49 -0.54 13.84 -6.13
C PRO A 49 -0.48 14.44 -7.54
N CYS A 50 -1.65 14.44 -8.23
CA CYS A 50 -1.76 14.95 -9.58
C CYS A 50 -1.33 16.41 -9.69
N LYS A 51 -0.38 16.69 -10.58
CA LYS A 51 0.10 18.04 -10.90
C LYS A 51 -0.78 18.80 -11.89
N THR A 52 -1.86 18.17 -12.37
CA THR A 52 -2.81 18.82 -13.29
C THR A 52 -3.65 19.86 -12.55
N GLU A 53 -3.70 21.08 -13.07
CA GLU A 53 -4.45 22.21 -12.48
C GLU A 53 -5.96 21.96 -12.45
N SER A 54 -6.50 21.24 -13.43
CA SER A 54 -7.94 20.99 -13.54
C SER A 54 -8.35 19.74 -12.76
N ALA A 55 -9.16 19.92 -11.71
CA ALA A 55 -9.73 18.81 -10.94
C ALA A 55 -10.54 17.82 -11.81
N SER A 56 -11.16 18.31 -12.90
CA SER A 56 -11.93 17.46 -13.83
C SER A 56 -11.06 16.52 -14.67
N LYS A 57 -9.75 16.77 -14.74
CA LYS A 57 -8.78 15.90 -15.44
C LYS A 57 -8.12 14.87 -14.55
N ARG A 58 -8.37 14.93 -13.22
CA ARG A 58 -7.83 13.97 -12.29
C ARG A 58 -8.62 12.66 -12.37
N PRO A 59 -7.96 11.52 -12.56
CA PRO A 59 -8.65 10.25 -12.77
C PRO A 59 -9.50 9.82 -11.56
N ARG A 60 -9.06 10.14 -10.35
CA ARG A 60 -9.76 9.81 -9.08
C ARG A 60 -9.55 10.97 -8.10
N PRO A 61 -10.43 11.98 -8.05
CA PRO A 61 -10.19 13.19 -7.25
C PRO A 61 -9.91 12.93 -5.77
N ILE A 62 -10.55 11.93 -5.15
CA ILE A 62 -10.34 11.59 -3.74
C ILE A 62 -8.88 11.16 -3.48
N LEU A 63 -8.25 10.46 -4.42
CA LEU A 63 -6.88 10.00 -4.30
C LEU A 63 -5.86 11.14 -4.36
N SER A 64 -6.26 12.36 -4.75
CA SER A 64 -5.41 13.55 -4.69
C SER A 64 -5.35 14.18 -3.30
N THR A 65 -6.17 13.72 -2.35
CA THR A 65 -6.12 14.18 -0.96
C THR A 65 -5.04 13.43 -0.21
N TYR A 66 -4.06 14.17 0.32
CA TYR A 66 -2.93 13.60 1.08
C TYR A 66 -3.41 12.86 2.33
N PRO A 67 -3.20 11.53 2.43
CA PRO A 67 -3.82 10.72 3.47
C PRO A 67 -2.95 10.46 4.71
N LEU A 68 -1.63 10.68 4.63
CA LEU A 68 -0.67 10.19 5.63
C LEU A 68 -0.64 11.04 6.90
N SER A 69 -0.55 10.36 8.04
CA SER A 69 -0.35 10.97 9.35
C SER A 69 0.52 10.08 10.24
N SER A 70 1.40 10.68 11.03
CA SER A 70 2.19 9.96 12.05
C SER A 70 1.58 10.06 13.46
N GLN A 71 0.42 10.67 13.61
CA GLN A 71 -0.15 10.97 14.92
C GLN A 71 -1.54 10.39 15.15
N LYS A 72 -2.38 10.38 14.11
CA LYS A 72 -3.79 9.98 14.23
C LYS A 72 -4.34 9.45 12.93
N ILE A 73 -5.33 8.58 13.03
CA ILE A 73 -6.25 8.25 11.95
C ILE A 73 -7.54 9.00 12.20
N GLN A 74 -7.99 9.74 11.19
CA GLN A 74 -9.28 10.40 11.21
C GLN A 74 -10.32 9.45 10.58
N LEU A 75 -11.29 9.01 11.37
CA LEU A 75 -12.38 8.17 10.87
C LEU A 75 -13.24 8.93 9.87
N PRO A 76 -13.89 8.23 8.91
CA PRO A 76 -14.87 8.83 8.03
C PRO A 76 -16.01 9.48 8.81
N ARG A 77 -16.70 10.46 8.20
CA ARG A 77 -17.84 11.13 8.84
C ARG A 77 -19.05 10.20 8.94
N GLU A 78 -19.18 9.27 8.02
CA GLU A 78 -20.19 8.24 8.01
C GLU A 78 -19.85 7.16 9.04
N GLN A 79 -20.88 6.55 9.63
CA GLN A 79 -20.68 5.40 10.52
C GLN A 79 -20.34 4.17 9.68
N VAL A 80 -19.05 3.99 9.41
CA VAL A 80 -18.54 2.86 8.66
C VAL A 80 -17.57 2.05 9.51
N ASN A 81 -17.47 0.76 9.23
CA ASN A 81 -16.49 -0.09 9.88
C ASN A 81 -15.12 0.16 9.28
N VAL A 82 -14.16 0.60 10.08
CA VAL A 82 -12.76 0.82 9.69
C VAL A 82 -11.87 -0.16 10.42
N GLN A 83 -11.07 -0.90 9.67
CA GLN A 83 -10.08 -1.83 10.20
C GLN A 83 -8.69 -1.22 10.08
N ALA A 84 -7.89 -1.32 11.15
CA ALA A 84 -6.47 -1.07 11.10
C ALA A 84 -5.76 -2.25 10.44
N GLU A 85 -4.81 -1.98 9.56
CA GLU A 85 -4.00 -2.99 8.89
C GLU A 85 -2.52 -2.64 9.09
N PRO A 86 -1.84 -3.33 10.04
CA PRO A 86 -0.42 -3.12 10.27
C PRO A 86 0.40 -3.65 9.10
N GLU A 87 1.18 -2.78 8.49
CA GLU A 87 1.94 -3.04 7.27
C GLU A 87 3.35 -2.46 7.36
N VAL A 88 4.20 -2.80 6.40
CA VAL A 88 5.49 -2.18 6.19
C VAL A 88 5.40 -1.18 5.04
N GLY A 89 5.64 0.09 5.33
CA GLY A 89 5.78 1.12 4.31
C GLY A 89 7.21 1.17 3.79
N LEU A 90 7.37 1.19 2.46
CA LEU A 90 8.64 1.41 1.78
C LEU A 90 8.64 2.78 1.10
N VAL A 91 9.74 3.50 1.18
CA VAL A 91 10.02 4.67 0.33
C VAL A 91 11.00 4.24 -0.74
N CYS A 92 10.65 4.49 -1.99
CA CYS A 92 11.41 4.01 -3.13
C CYS A 92 11.76 5.15 -4.09
N ASP A 93 12.96 5.08 -4.66
CA ASP A 93 13.33 5.83 -5.85
C ASP A 93 12.94 5.03 -7.09
N ILE A 94 12.48 5.74 -8.14
CA ILE A 94 11.98 5.13 -9.36
C ILE A 94 12.76 5.67 -10.56
N GLU A 95 13.25 4.75 -11.40
CA GLU A 95 13.86 5.08 -12.68
C GLU A 95 12.90 4.72 -13.82
N TYR A 96 12.71 5.67 -14.74
CA TYR A 96 11.88 5.50 -15.93
C TYR A 96 12.74 5.29 -17.17
N LYS A 97 12.29 4.42 -18.05
CA LYS A 97 12.86 4.23 -19.39
C LYS A 97 11.73 4.03 -20.40
N ASP A 98 11.76 4.79 -21.48
CA ASP A 98 10.75 4.72 -22.57
C ASP A 98 9.29 4.83 -22.08
N GLY A 99 9.06 5.64 -21.02
CA GLY A 99 7.73 5.85 -20.43
C GLY A 99 7.21 4.67 -19.59
N LEU A 100 8.10 3.74 -19.22
CA LEU A 100 7.84 2.62 -18.32
C LEU A 100 8.71 2.74 -17.08
N ILE A 101 8.26 2.15 -15.97
CA ILE A 101 9.12 1.97 -14.80
C ILE A 101 10.12 0.86 -15.12
N ALA A 102 11.41 1.20 -15.06
CA ALA A 102 12.51 0.30 -15.36
C ALA A 102 13.19 -0.24 -14.09
N LYS A 103 13.18 0.55 -13.01
CA LYS A 103 13.79 0.15 -11.75
C LYS A 103 13.08 0.80 -10.56
N ILE A 104 13.02 0.07 -9.47
CA ILE A 104 12.56 0.53 -8.16
C ILE A 104 13.65 0.22 -7.14
N THR A 105 14.08 1.25 -6.40
CA THR A 105 15.10 1.12 -5.37
C THR A 105 14.52 1.54 -4.03
N PRO A 106 14.16 0.60 -3.14
CA PRO A 106 13.74 0.92 -1.78
C PRO A 106 14.89 1.56 -1.00
N THR A 107 14.62 2.71 -0.37
CA THR A 107 15.60 3.52 0.34
C THR A 107 15.33 3.62 1.83
N HIS A 108 14.05 3.56 2.25
CA HIS A 108 13.67 3.60 3.66
C HIS A 108 12.48 2.69 3.90
N PHE A 109 12.33 2.23 5.14
CA PHE A 109 11.17 1.47 5.58
C PHE A 109 10.68 1.91 6.95
N GLY A 110 9.46 1.54 7.29
CA GLY A 110 8.90 1.78 8.63
C GLY A 110 7.49 1.25 8.79
N ALA A 111 6.99 1.32 10.01
CA ALA A 111 5.62 0.90 10.31
C ALA A 111 4.62 1.76 9.55
N TYR A 112 3.65 1.10 8.96
CA TYR A 112 2.56 1.69 8.20
C TYR A 112 1.22 1.09 8.66
N ASN A 113 0.16 1.86 8.58
CA ASN A 113 -1.20 1.41 8.85
C ASN A 113 -2.07 1.70 7.64
N ASP A 114 -2.36 0.65 6.88
CA ASP A 114 -3.17 0.70 5.67
C ASP A 114 -4.66 0.64 5.97
N CYS A 115 -5.14 1.40 6.94
CA CYS A 115 -6.56 1.39 7.33
C CYS A 115 -7.50 1.24 6.14
N SER A 116 -8.49 0.34 6.29
CA SER A 116 -9.50 0.05 5.28
C SER A 116 -10.91 0.25 5.81
N ILE A 117 -11.80 0.77 4.96
CA ILE A 117 -13.23 0.70 5.18
C ILE A 117 -13.70 -0.71 4.81
N ARG A 118 -14.36 -1.40 5.75
CA ARG A 118 -14.89 -2.76 5.59
C ARG A 118 -16.39 -2.72 5.37
N GLU A 119 -16.79 -2.27 4.19
CA GLU A 119 -18.19 -2.24 3.75
C GLU A 119 -18.34 -2.81 2.35
N ALA A 120 -19.49 -3.47 2.13
CA ALA A 120 -19.87 -3.94 0.81
C ALA A 120 -20.20 -2.79 -0.16
N GLY A 121 -20.12 -3.05 -1.47
CA GLY A 121 -20.52 -2.09 -2.51
C GLY A 121 -19.44 -1.11 -2.96
N ARG A 122 -18.21 -1.26 -2.49
CA ARG A 122 -17.04 -0.52 -3.00
C ARG A 122 -16.37 -1.35 -4.08
N GLU A 123 -16.43 -0.88 -5.32
CA GLU A 123 -15.99 -1.66 -6.48
C GLU A 123 -14.47 -1.77 -6.57
N LYS A 124 -13.74 -0.71 -6.20
CA LYS A 124 -12.27 -0.68 -6.27
C LYS A 124 -11.65 -0.71 -4.88
N ILE A 125 -10.46 -1.32 -4.78
CA ILE A 125 -9.70 -1.32 -3.51
C ILE A 125 -9.43 0.12 -3.07
N SER A 126 -9.06 0.99 -3.98
CA SER A 126 -8.78 2.40 -3.69
C SER A 126 -9.97 3.14 -3.04
N ASP A 127 -11.21 2.71 -3.29
CA ASP A 127 -12.42 3.27 -2.65
C ASP A 127 -12.49 2.98 -1.14
N LYS A 128 -11.81 1.92 -0.70
CA LYS A 128 -11.73 1.52 0.70
C LYS A 128 -10.53 2.14 1.42
N LYS A 129 -9.53 2.62 0.67
CA LYS A 129 -8.19 2.91 1.19
C LYS A 129 -7.90 4.40 1.40
N ASN A 130 -8.60 5.33 0.75
CA ASN A 130 -8.43 6.76 1.00
C ASN A 130 -9.79 7.46 1.09
N TRP A 131 -10.16 7.92 2.27
CA TRP A 131 -11.38 8.72 2.52
C TRP A 131 -11.08 10.16 2.91
N GLY A 132 -9.84 10.62 2.71
CA GLY A 132 -9.42 11.98 2.99
C GLY A 132 -8.15 12.07 3.85
N GLN A 133 -7.95 13.24 4.43
CA GLN A 133 -6.79 13.51 5.27
C GLN A 133 -6.72 12.57 6.47
N ASN A 134 -5.49 12.17 6.83
CA ASN A 134 -5.21 11.29 7.97
C ASN A 134 -5.94 9.95 7.92
N SER A 135 -6.24 9.43 6.72
CA SER A 135 -6.84 8.10 6.55
C SER A 135 -5.81 6.97 6.60
N LYS A 136 -4.52 7.29 6.58
CA LYS A 136 -3.40 6.34 6.63
C LYS A 136 -2.39 6.72 7.71
N GLY A 137 -1.82 5.70 8.35
CA GLY A 137 -0.77 5.89 9.34
C GLY A 137 0.61 5.61 8.78
N ILE A 138 1.60 6.43 9.14
CA ILE A 138 3.01 6.17 8.82
C ILE A 138 3.89 6.56 10.01
N ALA A 139 4.94 5.80 10.25
CA ALA A 139 5.90 6.11 11.30
C ALA A 139 6.51 7.52 11.11
N GLN A 140 6.70 8.24 12.20
CA GLN A 140 7.32 9.57 12.16
C GLN A 140 8.78 9.52 11.70
N GLN A 141 9.48 8.44 12.07
CA GLN A 141 10.84 8.14 11.66
C GLN A 141 10.82 6.87 10.81
N LEU A 142 11.51 6.92 9.70
CA LEU A 142 11.76 5.77 8.85
C LEU A 142 13.22 5.38 8.99
N LEU A 143 13.51 4.12 8.81
CA LEU A 143 14.85 3.54 8.86
C LEU A 143 15.44 3.48 7.46
N ASP A 144 16.72 3.78 7.34
CA ASP A 144 17.44 3.65 6.07
C ASP A 144 17.60 2.17 5.71
N ILE A 145 17.47 1.86 4.44
CA ILE A 145 17.77 0.53 3.88
C ILE A 145 19.20 0.57 3.35
N ASP A 146 20.06 -0.28 3.90
CA ASP A 146 21.43 -0.46 3.43
C ASP A 146 21.50 -1.18 2.08
N LYS A 147 20.74 -2.27 1.97
CA LYS A 147 20.49 -3.03 0.74
C LYS A 147 19.16 -3.77 0.84
N PHE A 148 18.44 -3.82 -0.26
CA PHE A 148 17.15 -4.53 -0.34
C PHE A 148 17.33 -5.94 -0.89
N THR A 149 18.14 -6.73 -0.18
CA THR A 149 18.44 -8.15 -0.47
C THR A 149 18.66 -8.91 0.84
N GLN A 150 18.71 -10.23 0.77
CA GLN A 150 19.04 -11.07 1.91
C GLN A 150 20.39 -10.65 2.54
N GLY A 151 20.47 -10.68 3.85
CA GLY A 151 21.60 -10.19 4.65
C GLY A 151 21.63 -8.66 4.81
N GLY A 152 20.60 -7.93 4.36
CA GLY A 152 20.42 -6.51 4.64
C GLY A 152 19.77 -6.25 6.00
N ILE A 153 19.68 -4.97 6.37
CA ILE A 153 19.17 -4.54 7.67
C ILE A 153 17.75 -5.06 7.95
N MET A 154 16.92 -5.21 6.91
CA MET A 154 15.53 -5.63 7.09
C MET A 154 15.37 -7.07 7.58
N ASP A 155 16.38 -7.94 7.42
CA ASP A 155 16.37 -9.29 7.99
C ASP A 155 16.31 -9.32 9.52
N ALA A 156 16.73 -8.23 10.17
CA ALA A 156 16.73 -8.12 11.63
C ALA A 156 15.42 -7.53 12.19
N TYR A 157 14.40 -7.31 11.35
CA TYR A 157 13.15 -6.68 11.78
C TYR A 157 11.96 -7.61 11.59
N ALA A 158 11.01 -7.45 12.52
CA ALA A 158 9.69 -8.04 12.46
C ALA A 158 8.63 -6.94 12.58
N ILE A 159 7.43 -7.19 12.09
CA ILE A 159 6.26 -6.35 12.32
C ILE A 159 5.36 -7.01 13.36
N CYS A 160 4.98 -6.25 14.37
CA CYS A 160 3.95 -6.62 15.33
C CYS A 160 3.04 -5.42 15.58
N SER A 161 1.84 -5.67 16.04
CA SER A 161 0.90 -4.59 16.32
C SER A 161 0.10 -4.82 17.61
N PHE A 162 -0.29 -3.71 18.22
CA PHE A 162 -1.04 -3.71 19.46
C PHE A 162 -2.20 -2.74 19.39
N LEU A 163 -3.34 -3.15 19.91
CA LEU A 163 -4.52 -2.30 20.08
C LEU A 163 -4.67 -1.92 21.55
N ARG A 164 -4.72 -0.62 21.84
CA ARG A 164 -5.10 -0.13 23.17
C ARG A 164 -6.56 0.28 23.14
N ARG A 165 -7.39 -0.39 23.97
CA ARG A 165 -8.81 -0.08 24.13
C ARG A 165 -9.14 -0.07 25.63
N ASP A 166 -9.86 0.96 26.10
CA ASP A 166 -10.27 1.13 27.51
C ASP A 166 -9.09 0.97 28.49
N GLY A 167 -7.94 1.54 28.14
CA GLY A 167 -6.70 1.48 28.92
C GLY A 167 -5.94 0.16 28.86
N LYS A 168 -6.51 -0.89 28.27
CA LYS A 168 -5.87 -2.22 28.14
C LYS A 168 -5.16 -2.34 26.81
N LEU A 169 -3.99 -3.00 26.84
CA LEU A 169 -3.21 -3.34 25.65
C LEU A 169 -3.52 -4.78 25.24
N HIS A 170 -3.82 -4.95 23.94
CA HIS A 170 -4.10 -6.26 23.34
C HIS A 170 -3.14 -6.46 22.17
N ALA A 171 -2.63 -7.69 21.99
CA ALA A 171 -2.00 -8.05 20.73
C ALA A 171 -3.03 -7.93 19.58
N TYR A 172 -2.59 -7.41 18.44
CA TYR A 172 -3.44 -7.21 17.27
C TYR A 172 -2.68 -7.72 16.03
N GLY A 173 -3.08 -8.89 15.55
CA GLY A 173 -2.35 -9.61 14.51
C GLY A 173 -1.18 -10.43 15.08
N GLU A 174 -0.35 -10.91 14.20
CA GLU A 174 0.79 -11.76 14.50
C GLU A 174 2.10 -10.97 14.53
N ASP A 175 3.13 -11.53 15.15
CA ASP A 175 4.51 -11.06 15.07
C ASP A 175 5.19 -11.80 13.92
N VAL A 176 5.58 -11.05 12.87
CA VAL A 176 6.05 -11.63 11.61
C VAL A 176 7.38 -11.00 11.19
N GLU A 177 8.37 -11.85 10.95
CA GLU A 177 9.65 -11.41 10.36
C GLU A 177 9.43 -10.85 8.96
N LEU A 178 10.08 -9.73 8.61
CA LEU A 178 9.88 -9.06 7.33
C LEU A 178 10.30 -9.93 6.14
N ASN A 179 11.34 -10.72 6.30
CA ASN A 179 11.80 -11.66 5.26
C ASN A 179 10.89 -12.90 5.10
N GLY A 180 9.86 -13.05 5.94
CA GLY A 180 8.85 -14.10 5.84
C GLY A 180 7.73 -13.83 4.83
N TYR A 181 7.67 -12.62 4.22
CA TYR A 181 6.67 -12.32 3.18
C TYR A 181 6.90 -13.20 1.94
N SER A 182 5.81 -13.65 1.30
CA SER A 182 5.84 -14.50 0.10
C SER A 182 6.62 -13.87 -1.06
N TYR A 183 6.45 -12.56 -1.22
CA TYR A 183 7.21 -11.72 -2.14
C TYR A 183 7.96 -10.68 -1.34
N PHE A 184 9.28 -10.74 -1.38
CA PHE A 184 10.18 -9.81 -0.71
C PHE A 184 11.44 -9.58 -1.53
N TYR A 185 12.20 -8.55 -1.23
CA TYR A 185 13.44 -8.19 -1.95
C TYR A 185 13.24 -8.04 -3.47
N GLU A 186 14.17 -8.52 -4.26
CA GLU A 186 14.14 -8.43 -5.73
C GLU A 186 12.87 -9.04 -6.32
N LYS A 187 12.41 -10.18 -5.79
CA LYS A 187 11.16 -10.82 -6.23
C LYS A 187 9.97 -9.86 -6.10
N LEU A 188 9.92 -9.05 -5.05
CA LEU A 188 8.88 -8.06 -4.84
C LEU A 188 9.03 -6.87 -5.80
N THR A 189 10.23 -6.30 -5.93
CA THR A 189 10.44 -5.14 -6.81
C THR A 189 10.19 -5.47 -8.26
N ASP A 190 10.61 -6.63 -8.74
CA ASP A 190 10.35 -7.10 -10.11
C ASP A 190 8.85 -7.28 -10.35
N TRP A 191 8.15 -7.87 -9.38
CA TRP A 191 6.70 -8.01 -9.44
C TRP A 191 6.00 -6.64 -9.47
N ILE A 192 6.40 -5.68 -8.61
CA ILE A 192 5.85 -4.32 -8.60
C ILE A 192 6.06 -3.63 -9.95
N ILE A 193 7.26 -3.69 -10.52
CA ILE A 193 7.59 -3.12 -11.84
C ILE A 193 6.66 -3.70 -12.90
N ASN A 194 6.51 -5.02 -12.92
CA ASN A 194 5.63 -5.69 -13.86
C ASN A 194 4.17 -5.22 -13.68
N GLN A 195 3.65 -5.21 -12.45
CA GLN A 195 2.27 -4.80 -12.18
C GLN A 195 2.00 -3.36 -12.60
N ILE A 196 2.85 -2.41 -12.19
CA ILE A 196 2.66 -1.00 -12.58
C ILE A 196 2.63 -0.84 -14.10
N ASN A 197 3.47 -1.57 -14.82
CA ASN A 197 3.57 -1.46 -16.27
C ASN A 197 2.46 -2.21 -17.05
N THR A 198 1.87 -3.26 -16.48
CA THR A 198 1.01 -4.19 -17.23
C THR A 198 -0.39 -4.40 -16.64
N GLN A 199 -0.58 -4.15 -15.32
CA GLN A 199 -1.88 -4.34 -14.67
C GLN A 199 -2.99 -3.58 -15.38
N LYS A 200 -4.11 -4.23 -15.63
CA LYS A 200 -5.29 -3.66 -16.25
C LYS A 200 -6.36 -3.32 -15.23
N ASP A 201 -7.26 -2.43 -15.61
CA ASP A 201 -8.49 -2.20 -14.88
C ASP A 201 -9.38 -3.45 -15.01
N PHE A 202 -9.50 -4.20 -13.92
CA PHE A 202 -10.30 -5.42 -13.87
C PHE A 202 -10.74 -5.72 -12.43
N GLY A 203 -12.04 -5.93 -12.23
CA GLY A 203 -12.60 -6.18 -10.90
C GLY A 203 -12.18 -5.10 -9.89
N PRO A 204 -11.59 -5.48 -8.73
CA PRO A 204 -11.16 -4.53 -7.71
C PRO A 204 -9.87 -3.76 -8.06
N LEU A 205 -9.16 -4.16 -9.12
CA LEU A 205 -7.88 -3.57 -9.54
C LEU A 205 -8.07 -2.41 -10.53
N GLU A 206 -7.04 -1.56 -10.64
CA GLU A 206 -7.02 -0.35 -11.47
C GLU A 206 -5.77 -0.32 -12.37
N ASP A 207 -5.86 0.35 -13.53
CA ASP A 207 -4.72 0.59 -14.43
C ASP A 207 -3.83 1.72 -13.88
N ILE A 208 -2.84 1.35 -13.06
CA ILE A 208 -1.93 2.28 -12.40
C ILE A 208 -1.11 3.09 -13.41
N LYS A 209 -0.66 2.46 -14.49
CA LYS A 209 0.12 3.14 -15.54
C LYS A 209 -0.64 4.31 -16.16
N SER A 210 -1.93 4.12 -16.39
CA SER A 210 -2.79 5.20 -16.91
C SER A 210 -2.91 6.35 -15.93
N TYR A 211 -2.98 6.09 -14.62
CA TYR A 211 -2.99 7.13 -13.60
C TYR A 211 -1.67 7.89 -13.52
N ILE A 212 -0.54 7.19 -13.54
CA ILE A 212 0.80 7.80 -13.55
C ILE A 212 0.92 8.77 -14.72
N LYS A 213 0.54 8.34 -15.94
CA LYS A 213 0.55 9.18 -17.12
C LYS A 213 -0.39 10.39 -17.01
N ALA A 214 -1.62 10.18 -16.53
CA ALA A 214 -2.60 11.25 -16.39
C ALA A 214 -2.19 12.31 -15.36
N CYS A 215 -1.39 11.94 -14.38
CA CYS A 215 -0.88 12.81 -13.31
C CYS A 215 0.51 13.40 -13.60
N ASN A 216 1.09 13.15 -14.78
CA ASN A 216 2.41 13.63 -15.21
C ASN A 216 3.56 13.20 -14.29
N TYR A 217 3.62 11.90 -13.96
CA TYR A 217 4.75 11.25 -13.30
C TYR A 217 5.64 10.50 -14.29
#